data_fef3d2995cd0aa22af883c3ca82c0d09
#
_entry.id   fef3d2995cd0aa22af883c3ca82c0d09
#
_cell.length_a   1.000
_cell.length_b   1.000
_cell.length_c   1.000
_cell.angle_alpha   90.00
_cell.angle_beta   90.00
_cell.angle_gamma   90.00
#
_symmetry.space_group_name_H-M   'P 1'
#
loop_
_entity.id
_entity.type
_entity.pdbx_description
1 polymer ?
#
loop_
_entity_poly.entity_id
_entity_poly.type
_entity_poly.pdbx_seq_one_letter_code
_entity_poly.pdbx_strand_id
1 'polypeptide(L)' 'MLVKEAEAQKAKALLSLELLSNHATGIGDHSTGDFYKNAEEDLVMLVDADDKLEALTKYFPNN' A
#
# COMPACT_ATOMS: atom_id res chain seq x y z
N MET A 1 -5.29 11.69 14.47
CA MET A 1 -6.00 11.65 13.18
C MET A 1 -5.09 11.33 12.00
N LEU A 2 -4.01 12.08 11.82
CA LEU A 2 -3.08 11.83 10.70
C LEU A 2 -2.42 10.46 10.77
N VAL A 3 -2.05 10.02 11.97
CA VAL A 3 -1.47 8.69 12.16
C VAL A 3 -2.46 7.61 11.74
N LYS A 4 -3.72 7.76 12.15
CA LYS A 4 -4.73 6.76 11.83
C LYS A 4 -5.03 6.73 10.34
N GLU A 5 -5.00 7.87 9.68
CA GLU A 5 -5.17 7.92 8.24
C GLU A 5 -4.03 7.22 7.52
N ALA A 6 -2.78 7.46 7.95
CA ALA A 6 -1.63 6.81 7.36
C ALA A 6 -1.63 5.30 7.64
N GLU A 7 -2.04 4.90 8.83
CA GLU A 7 -2.17 3.48 9.16
C GLU A 7 -3.23 2.80 8.30
N ALA A 8 -4.35 3.48 8.06
CA ALA A 8 -5.40 2.95 7.20
C ALA A 8 -4.91 2.82 5.76
N GLN A 9 -4.16 3.80 5.27
CA GLN A 9 -3.59 3.76 3.93
C GLN A 9 -2.60 2.59 3.81
N LYS A 10 -1.78 2.40 4.82
CA LYS A 10 -0.82 1.28 4.86
C LYS A 10 -1.55 -0.05 4.84
N ALA A 11 -2.56 -0.21 5.68
CA ALA A 11 -3.32 -1.46 5.75
C ALA A 11 -3.99 -1.76 4.41
N LYS A 12 -4.56 -0.76 3.79
CA LYS A 12 -5.21 -0.92 2.49
C LYS A 12 -4.20 -1.34 1.42
N ALA A 13 -3.04 -0.71 1.41
CA ALA A 13 -2.00 -1.03 0.43
C ALA A 13 -1.47 -2.45 0.64
N LEU A 14 -1.24 -2.85 1.88
CA LEU A 14 -0.77 -4.19 2.18
C LEU A 14 -1.79 -5.24 1.78
N LEU A 15 -3.07 -5.00 2.08
CA LEU A 15 -4.12 -5.92 1.69
C LEU A 15 -4.21 -6.06 0.19
N SER A 16 -4.15 -4.94 -0.53
CA SER A 16 -4.22 -4.94 -1.98
C SER A 16 -3.04 -5.70 -2.58
N LEU A 17 -1.83 -5.47 -2.09
CA LEU A 17 -0.64 -6.17 -2.56
C LEU A 17 -0.74 -7.66 -2.27
N GLU A 18 -1.25 -8.03 -1.10
CA GLU A 18 -1.44 -9.42 -0.74
C GLU A 18 -2.43 -10.10 -1.66
N LEU A 19 -3.56 -9.45 -1.95
CA LEU A 19 -4.54 -9.99 -2.87
C LEU A 19 -3.99 -10.16 -4.27
N LEU A 20 -3.25 -9.17 -4.76
CA LEU A 20 -2.62 -9.26 -6.08
C LEU A 20 -1.62 -10.41 -6.14
N SER A 21 -0.82 -10.55 -5.09
CA SER A 21 0.17 -11.61 -5.01
C SER A 21 -0.48 -12.99 -5.02
N ASN A 22 -1.57 -13.15 -4.27
CA ASN A 22 -2.25 -14.43 -4.17
C ASN A 22 -3.00 -14.80 -5.44
N HIS A 23 -3.43 -13.83 -6.21
CA HIS A 23 -4.21 -14.07 -7.42
C HIS A 23 -3.40 -14.01 -8.70
N ALA A 24 -2.11 -13.73 -8.60
CA ALA A 24 -1.27 -13.55 -9.79
C ALA A 24 -1.27 -14.76 -10.71
N THR A 25 -1.26 -15.95 -10.14
CA THR A 25 -1.23 -17.18 -10.93
C THR A 25 -2.57 -17.55 -11.54
N GLY A 26 -3.66 -17.00 -11.02
CA GLY A 26 -4.98 -17.31 -11.51
C GLY A 26 -5.51 -16.28 -12.49
N ILE A 27 -4.78 -15.23 -12.73
CA ILE A 27 -5.20 -14.14 -13.60
C ILE A 27 -4.80 -14.47 -15.03
N GLY A 28 -5.72 -14.26 -15.96
CA GLY A 28 -5.45 -14.49 -17.36
C GLY A 28 -4.43 -13.53 -17.95
N ASP A 29 -3.94 -13.86 -19.12
CA ASP A 29 -2.88 -13.10 -19.76
C ASP A 29 -3.23 -11.64 -19.99
N HIS A 30 -4.49 -11.35 -20.26
CA HIS A 30 -4.92 -9.98 -20.51
C HIS A 30 -4.78 -9.10 -19.30
N SER A 31 -4.61 -9.67 -18.13
CA SER A 31 -4.52 -8.93 -16.88
C SER A 31 -3.10 -8.60 -16.46
N THR A 32 -2.10 -9.08 -17.20
CA THR A 32 -0.71 -8.94 -16.79
C THR A 32 -0.29 -7.48 -16.62
N GLY A 33 -0.62 -6.65 -17.60
CA GLY A 33 -0.27 -5.22 -17.53
C GLY A 33 -0.97 -4.53 -16.39
N ASP A 34 -2.25 -4.83 -16.21
CA ASP A 34 -3.03 -4.24 -15.11
C ASP A 34 -2.52 -4.71 -13.77
N PHE A 35 -2.09 -5.97 -13.67
CA PHE A 35 -1.52 -6.49 -12.45
C PHE A 35 -0.28 -5.68 -12.04
N TYR A 36 0.66 -5.49 -12.95
CA TYR A 36 1.87 -4.75 -12.62
C TYR A 36 1.59 -3.28 -12.31
N LYS A 37 0.66 -2.68 -13.05
CA LYS A 37 0.29 -1.30 -12.78
C LYS A 37 -0.30 -1.16 -11.39
N ASN A 38 -1.23 -2.03 -11.04
CA ASN A 38 -1.87 -2.00 -9.72
C ASN A 38 -0.87 -2.27 -8.61
N ALA A 39 0.04 -3.22 -8.83
CA ALA A 39 1.07 -3.52 -7.84
C ALA A 39 1.99 -2.32 -7.61
N GLU A 40 2.38 -1.64 -8.67
CA GLU A 40 3.21 -0.44 -8.54
C GLU A 40 2.48 0.67 -7.79
N GLU A 41 1.21 0.89 -8.11
CA GLU A 41 0.42 1.91 -7.44
C GLU A 41 0.27 1.60 -5.95
N ASP A 42 0.05 0.33 -5.62
CA ASP A 42 -0.09 -0.09 -4.23
C ASP A 42 1.24 0.03 -3.49
N LEU A 43 2.34 -0.26 -4.15
CA LEU A 43 3.66 -0.13 -3.54
C LEU A 43 3.98 1.33 -3.24
N VAL A 44 3.67 2.23 -4.17
CA VAL A 44 3.84 3.67 -3.94
C VAL A 44 3.00 4.12 -2.75
N MET A 45 1.77 3.64 -2.68
CA MET A 45 0.88 3.98 -1.57
C MET A 45 1.43 3.47 -0.24
N LEU A 46 1.99 2.27 -0.24
CA LEU A 46 2.59 1.70 0.96
C LEU A 46 3.80 2.49 1.43
N VAL A 47 4.71 2.79 0.52
CA VAL A 47 5.90 3.57 0.84
C VAL A 47 5.52 4.96 1.34
N ASP A 48 4.56 5.58 0.68
CA ASP A 48 4.07 6.89 1.09
C ASP A 48 3.48 6.85 2.51
N ALA A 49 2.71 5.83 2.82
CA ALA A 49 2.14 5.67 4.16
C ALA A 49 3.23 5.45 5.21
N ASP A 50 4.21 4.62 4.91
CA ASP A 50 5.33 4.38 5.83
C ASP A 50 6.13 5.65 6.06
N ASP A 51 6.38 6.43 5.01
CA ASP A 51 7.09 7.69 5.14
C ASP A 51 6.31 8.68 6.01
N LYS A 52 5.01 8.74 5.83
CA LYS A 52 4.15 9.59 6.65
C LYS A 52 4.19 9.17 8.12
N LEU A 53 4.10 7.87 8.38
CA LEU A 53 4.14 7.36 9.73
C LEU A 53 5.49 7.64 10.39
N GLU A 54 6.57 7.46 9.65
CA GLU A 54 7.89 7.76 10.17
C GLU A 54 8.02 9.23 10.52
N ALA A 55 7.57 10.11 9.65
CA ALA A 55 7.63 11.54 9.88
C ALA A 55 6.77 11.95 11.07
N LEU A 56 5.58 11.38 11.17
CA LEU A 56 4.69 11.69 12.29
C LEU A 56 5.28 11.22 13.62
N THR A 57 5.89 10.03 13.63
CA THR A 57 6.52 9.52 14.83
C THR A 57 7.71 10.38 15.23
N LYS A 58 8.47 10.85 14.26
CA LYS A 58 9.67 11.64 14.50
C LYS A 58 9.35 13.05 15.00
N TYR A 59 8.38 13.69 14.37
CA TYR A 59 8.10 15.10 14.64
C TYR A 59 6.91 15.34 15.55
N PHE A 60 5.99 14.39 15.63
CA PHE A 60 4.77 14.50 16.41
C PHE A 60 4.51 13.19 17.16
N PRO A 61 5.39 12.83 18.10
CA PRO A 61 5.33 11.49 18.73
C PRO A 61 4.05 11.21 19.52
N ASN A 62 3.30 12.26 19.89
CA ASN A 62 2.07 12.08 20.66
C ASN A 62 0.81 12.14 19.79
N ASN A 63 0.97 12.20 18.50
CA ASN A 63 -0.18 12.34 17.60
C ASN A 63 -0.92 11.01 17.41
#